data_7aff98a76ad8c4a8c76ce358e013954a
#
_entry.id   7aff98a76ad8c4a8c76ce358e013954a
#
_cell.length_a   1.000
_cell.length_b   1.000
_cell.length_c   1.000
_cell.angle_alpha   90.00
_cell.angle_beta   90.00
_cell.angle_gamma   90.00
#
_symmetry.space_group_name_H-M   'P 1'
#
loop_
_entity.id
_entity.type
_entity.pdbx_description
1 polymer ?
#
loop_
_entity_poly.entity_id
_entity_poly.type
_entity_poly.pdbx_seq_one_letter_code
_entity_poly.pdbx_strand_id
1 'polypeptide(L)'
;EHTQYKGLFPTAELSYADNNLKVTPVIRAYSGLVPHNVKDSSLPVVWFEVDLIAQEDMEAALAFSWEDFIGLFNDPKSLEGFDNGQLLSEGRANINNGENWPLREKAKTYVEPYRMGSLKGLIQYAADSLQPRKLTFQNYVNQVVIAVEEEKNVSYLPAYRSNSEAWDQFRNNGEFTSSLTKNVLTEQSQTSSASALAVKTQLKAGQKKTIRFMLAWYAPELQIDAAALPIGSYWPCGADYNKYYHNYFNSMNSMVSYAVSNRARIARQTTEWQIPVLESSLPDWYKFKLINSGYVIYTNMVLTKGGDVMVNEGAMGGFAGTMDQRLSSHPFYQKFFSERFNL
;
A
#
# COMPACT_ATOMS: atom_id res chain seq x y z
N GLU A 1 -16.76 -22.48 9.56
CA GLU A 1 -15.79 -21.42 9.21
C GLU A 1 -16.03 -20.18 10.07
N HIS A 2 -15.01 -19.72 10.77
CA HIS A 2 -15.05 -18.46 11.49
C HIS A 2 -13.84 -17.64 11.09
N THR A 3 -14.10 -16.42 10.61
CA THR A 3 -13.06 -15.43 10.33
C THR A 3 -13.21 -14.31 11.33
N GLN A 4 -12.12 -13.97 12.03
CA GLN A 4 -12.09 -12.87 12.97
C GLN A 4 -11.14 -11.79 12.46
N TYR A 5 -11.60 -10.56 12.40
CA TYR A 5 -10.81 -9.38 12.07
C TYR A 5 -10.65 -8.48 13.28
N LYS A 6 -9.44 -8.03 13.53
CA LYS A 6 -9.10 -7.06 14.56
C LYS A 6 -8.25 -5.94 13.95
N GLY A 7 -8.81 -4.75 13.87
CA GLY A 7 -8.14 -3.56 13.37
C GLY A 7 -7.75 -2.63 14.51
N LEU A 8 -6.46 -2.33 14.62
CA LEU A 8 -5.90 -1.31 15.51
C LEU A 8 -4.89 -0.50 14.70
N PHE A 9 -5.35 0.60 14.11
CA PHE A 9 -4.50 1.42 13.22
C PHE A 9 -3.12 1.72 13.82
N PRO A 10 -2.03 1.51 13.07
CA PRO A 10 -1.92 1.03 11.68
C PRO A 10 -1.65 -0.47 11.57
N THR A 11 -2.20 -1.27 12.47
CA THR A 11 -2.09 -2.73 12.47
C THR A 11 -3.44 -3.38 12.22
N ALA A 12 -3.43 -4.54 11.59
CA ALA A 12 -4.60 -5.38 11.39
C ALA A 12 -4.24 -6.85 11.59
N GLU A 13 -5.13 -7.62 12.18
CA GLU A 13 -5.00 -9.07 12.32
C GLU A 13 -6.25 -9.75 11.76
N LEU A 14 -6.03 -10.79 10.97
CA LEU A 14 -7.06 -11.64 10.42
C LEU A 14 -6.73 -13.08 10.78
N SER A 15 -7.62 -13.73 11.50
CA SER A 15 -7.50 -15.13 11.86
C SER A 15 -8.63 -15.96 11.26
N TYR A 16 -8.27 -17.14 10.80
CA TYR A 16 -9.20 -18.10 10.23
C TYR A 16 -9.26 -19.34 11.12
N ALA A 17 -10.46 -19.77 11.46
CA ALA A 17 -10.70 -21.02 12.14
C ALA A 17 -11.67 -21.87 11.30
N ASP A 18 -11.17 -22.97 10.80
CA ASP A 18 -11.94 -23.99 10.08
C ASP A 18 -11.41 -25.38 10.47
N ASN A 19 -12.31 -26.21 10.97
CA ASN A 19 -11.97 -27.57 11.41
C ASN A 19 -11.50 -28.48 10.25
N ASN A 20 -11.78 -28.11 9.01
CA ASN A 20 -11.33 -28.84 7.82
C ASN A 20 -9.93 -28.45 7.39
N LEU A 21 -9.38 -27.35 7.91
CA LEU A 21 -8.02 -26.91 7.62
C LEU A 21 -7.03 -27.63 8.55
N LYS A 22 -6.04 -28.27 7.97
CA LYS A 22 -4.92 -28.88 8.71
C LYS A 22 -3.87 -27.88 9.16
N VAL A 23 -4.00 -26.65 8.73
CA VAL A 23 -3.16 -25.51 9.12
C VAL A 23 -4.03 -24.30 9.46
N THR A 24 -3.73 -23.66 10.58
CA THR A 24 -4.43 -22.45 11.03
C THR A 24 -3.58 -21.23 10.65
N PRO A 25 -4.03 -20.40 9.71
CA PRO A 25 -3.34 -19.17 9.36
C PRO A 25 -3.81 -17.99 10.23
N VAL A 26 -2.85 -17.17 10.67
CA VAL A 26 -3.10 -15.85 11.26
C VAL A 26 -2.28 -14.84 10.48
N ILE A 27 -2.94 -13.86 9.88
CA ILE A 27 -2.31 -12.82 9.07
C ILE A 27 -2.29 -11.53 9.87
N ARG A 28 -1.11 -10.95 10.04
CA ARG A 28 -0.94 -9.61 10.60
C ARG A 28 -0.36 -8.69 9.53
N ALA A 29 -1.02 -7.57 9.32
CA ALA A 29 -0.53 -6.50 8.46
C ALA A 29 -0.25 -5.25 9.28
N TYR A 30 0.86 -4.56 8.99
CA TYR A 30 1.20 -3.32 9.67
C TYR A 30 2.09 -2.41 8.84
N SER A 31 1.96 -1.11 9.08
CA SER A 31 2.90 -0.06 8.68
C SER A 31 3.49 0.62 9.91
N GLY A 32 4.57 1.36 9.74
CA GLY A 32 5.19 2.09 10.86
C GLY A 32 4.42 3.37 11.20
N LEU A 33 3.98 3.52 12.44
CA LEU A 33 3.53 4.80 13.00
C LEU A 33 4.21 4.99 14.36
N VAL A 34 5.27 5.76 14.38
CA VAL A 34 6.07 6.02 15.57
C VAL A 34 5.93 7.49 15.94
N PRO A 35 5.29 7.83 17.08
CA PRO A 35 5.13 9.21 17.50
C PRO A 35 6.48 9.96 17.51
N HIS A 36 6.47 11.20 17.04
CA HIS A 36 7.62 12.08 16.93
C HIS A 36 8.78 11.57 16.04
N ASN A 37 8.54 10.50 15.26
CA ASN A 37 9.50 9.96 14.31
C ASN A 37 8.91 9.90 12.90
N VAL A 38 9.04 11.00 12.17
CA VAL A 38 8.50 11.12 10.81
C VAL A 38 9.20 10.18 9.84
N LYS A 39 10.49 9.92 10.03
CA LYS A 39 11.24 9.01 9.15
C LYS A 39 10.64 7.62 9.13
N ASP A 40 10.32 7.07 10.30
CA ASP A 40 9.70 5.74 10.41
C ASP A 40 8.24 5.74 9.97
N SER A 41 7.51 6.83 10.32
CA SER A 41 6.08 6.94 10.04
C SER A 41 5.75 7.29 8.59
N SER A 42 6.71 7.79 7.82
CA SER A 42 6.51 8.13 6.41
C SER A 42 6.97 7.05 5.43
N LEU A 43 7.43 5.90 5.93
CA LEU A 43 7.85 4.78 5.10
C LEU A 43 6.67 4.21 4.32
N PRO A 44 6.68 4.24 2.97
CA PRO A 44 5.65 3.60 2.15
C PRO A 44 5.90 2.07 2.05
N VAL A 45 5.77 1.41 3.20
CA VAL A 45 6.00 -0.03 3.35
C VAL A 45 4.90 -0.64 4.22
N VAL A 46 4.37 -1.77 3.78
CA VAL A 46 3.46 -2.62 4.54
C VAL A 46 4.09 -4.00 4.70
N TRP A 47 4.12 -4.49 5.91
CA TRP A 47 4.52 -5.86 6.24
C TRP A 47 3.29 -6.73 6.44
N PHE A 48 3.37 -7.95 5.94
CA PHE A 48 2.36 -8.99 6.14
C PHE A 48 3.05 -10.20 6.76
N GLU A 49 2.78 -10.47 8.01
CA GLU A 49 3.27 -11.66 8.70
C GLU A 49 2.18 -12.71 8.74
N VAL A 50 2.45 -13.88 8.17
CA VAL A 50 1.53 -15.00 8.15
C VAL A 50 2.07 -16.09 9.06
N ASP A 51 1.44 -16.28 10.20
CA ASP A 51 1.71 -17.40 11.08
C ASP A 51 0.94 -18.64 10.60
N LEU A 52 1.63 -19.73 10.45
CA LEU A 52 1.08 -21.03 10.12
C LEU A 52 1.33 -22.00 11.27
N ILE A 53 0.26 -22.60 11.79
CA ILE A 53 0.32 -23.62 12.83
C ILE A 53 -0.29 -24.89 12.24
N ALA A 54 0.54 -25.89 11.94
CA ALA A 54 0.10 -27.16 11.37
C ALA A 54 -0.35 -28.14 12.45
N GLN A 55 -1.40 -28.90 12.17
CA GLN A 55 -1.91 -29.96 13.06
C GLN A 55 -1.15 -31.30 12.87
N GLU A 56 -0.57 -31.49 11.69
CA GLU A 56 0.22 -32.66 11.31
C GLU A 56 1.42 -32.21 10.46
N ASP A 57 2.37 -33.10 10.25
CA ASP A 57 3.48 -32.85 9.31
C ASP A 57 2.92 -32.69 7.91
N MET A 58 3.17 -31.56 7.29
CA MET A 58 2.63 -31.24 5.98
C MET A 58 3.47 -30.24 5.18
N GLU A 59 3.26 -30.22 3.88
CA GLU A 59 3.69 -29.13 3.03
C GLU A 59 2.59 -28.09 2.92
N ALA A 60 2.95 -26.84 3.07
CA ALA A 60 2.04 -25.69 2.87
C ALA A 60 2.61 -24.71 1.85
N ALA A 61 1.73 -24.04 1.13
CA ALA A 61 2.11 -22.98 0.21
C ALA A 61 1.28 -21.71 0.47
N LEU A 62 1.94 -20.56 0.35
CA LEU A 62 1.31 -19.24 0.42
C LEU A 62 1.64 -18.46 -0.84
N ALA A 63 0.64 -17.85 -1.45
CA ALA A 63 0.82 -16.87 -2.51
C ALA A 63 0.54 -15.47 -1.99
N PHE A 64 1.37 -14.51 -2.39
CA PHE A 64 1.19 -13.09 -2.17
C PHE A 64 1.16 -12.38 -3.52
N SER A 65 0.12 -11.62 -3.76
CA SER A 65 -0.06 -10.90 -5.02
C SER A 65 -0.46 -9.46 -4.77
N TRP A 66 -0.07 -8.59 -5.70
CA TRP A 66 -0.46 -7.20 -5.66
C TRP A 66 -0.67 -6.66 -7.07
N GLU A 67 -1.69 -5.79 -7.21
CA GLU A 67 -1.97 -5.12 -8.46
C GLU A 67 -0.83 -4.17 -8.82
N ASP A 68 -0.47 -4.14 -10.11
CA ASP A 68 0.45 -3.16 -10.64
C ASP A 68 -0.30 -1.84 -10.87
N PHE A 69 -0.08 -0.88 -9.99
CA PHE A 69 -0.69 0.45 -10.06
C PHE A 69 0.26 1.54 -10.55
N ILE A 70 1.39 1.15 -11.14
CA ILE A 70 2.35 2.08 -11.72
C ILE A 70 1.73 2.74 -12.95
N GLY A 71 1.73 4.08 -12.96
CA GLY A 71 1.22 4.85 -14.09
C GLY A 71 -0.25 4.60 -14.42
N LEU A 72 -1.07 4.25 -13.42
CA LEU A 72 -2.52 4.26 -13.57
C LEU A 72 -3.00 5.70 -13.65
N PHE A 73 -3.50 6.08 -14.83
CA PHE A 73 -4.06 7.41 -15.07
C PHE A 73 -5.54 7.28 -15.42
N ASN A 74 -6.29 8.30 -15.07
CA ASN A 74 -7.58 8.51 -15.73
C ASN A 74 -7.29 9.04 -17.15
N ASP A 75 -7.92 8.47 -18.17
CA ASP A 75 -7.79 8.99 -19.52
C ASP A 75 -8.39 10.41 -19.56
N PRO A 76 -7.60 11.46 -19.89
CA PRO A 76 -8.12 12.81 -20.00
C PRO A 76 -9.28 12.93 -20.99
N LYS A 77 -9.29 12.14 -22.06
CA LYS A 77 -10.36 12.15 -23.06
C LYS A 77 -11.69 11.66 -22.51
N SER A 78 -11.67 10.78 -21.51
CA SER A 78 -12.89 10.32 -20.86
C SER A 78 -13.51 11.38 -19.94
N LEU A 79 -12.75 12.44 -19.64
CA LEU A 79 -13.21 13.59 -18.85
C LEU A 79 -13.65 14.76 -19.75
N GLU A 80 -13.40 14.70 -21.06
CA GLU A 80 -13.86 15.69 -22.01
C GLU A 80 -15.39 15.61 -22.12
N GLY A 81 -16.07 16.70 -21.81
CA GLY A 81 -17.53 16.80 -21.88
C GLY A 81 -18.28 16.68 -20.55
N PHE A 82 -17.57 16.36 -19.48
CA PHE A 82 -18.15 16.45 -18.13
C PHE A 82 -17.99 17.87 -17.58
N ASP A 83 -19.10 18.46 -17.15
CA ASP A 83 -19.00 19.60 -16.24
C ASP A 83 -18.62 19.10 -14.83
N ASN A 84 -18.17 20.04 -14.00
CA ASN A 84 -17.66 19.67 -12.67
C ASN A 84 -18.70 19.02 -11.75
N GLY A 85 -19.98 19.28 -11.97
CA GLY A 85 -21.08 18.67 -11.22
C GLY A 85 -21.33 17.24 -11.64
N GLN A 86 -21.21 16.94 -12.92
CA GLN A 86 -21.36 15.57 -13.47
C GLN A 86 -20.19 14.67 -13.06
N LEU A 87 -18.95 15.16 -13.11
CA LEU A 87 -17.77 14.43 -12.66
C LEU A 87 -17.91 13.96 -11.19
N LEU A 88 -18.43 14.82 -10.33
CA LEU A 88 -18.62 14.48 -8.93
C LEU A 88 -19.79 13.51 -8.71
N SER A 89 -20.87 13.66 -9.44
CA SER A 89 -22.05 12.80 -9.28
C SER A 89 -21.90 11.43 -9.95
N GLU A 90 -21.35 11.40 -11.15
CA GLU A 90 -21.16 10.15 -11.90
C GLU A 90 -19.93 9.38 -11.43
N GLY A 91 -18.87 10.07 -11.03
CA GLY A 91 -17.72 9.43 -10.39
C GLY A 91 -18.11 8.67 -9.12
N ARG A 92 -19.05 9.17 -8.35
CA ARG A 92 -19.59 8.45 -7.17
C ARG A 92 -20.41 7.22 -7.56
N ALA A 93 -21.26 7.33 -8.57
CA ALA A 93 -22.06 6.21 -9.03
C ALA A 93 -21.17 5.09 -9.58
N ASN A 94 -20.10 5.44 -10.26
CA ASN A 94 -19.19 4.51 -10.90
C ASN A 94 -18.23 3.84 -9.92
N ILE A 95 -17.85 4.50 -8.83
CA ILE A 95 -17.08 3.87 -7.73
C ILE A 95 -17.84 2.67 -7.16
N ASN A 96 -19.17 2.74 -7.11
CA ASN A 96 -19.99 1.68 -6.53
C ASN A 96 -20.32 0.54 -7.52
N ASN A 97 -20.29 0.80 -8.82
CA ASN A 97 -20.76 -0.16 -9.83
C ASN A 97 -19.65 -0.82 -10.66
N GLY A 98 -18.42 -0.37 -10.59
CA GLY A 98 -17.26 -1.00 -11.25
C GLY A 98 -17.24 -0.98 -12.79
N GLU A 99 -18.32 -0.56 -13.44
CA GLU A 99 -18.53 -0.79 -14.87
C GLU A 99 -18.20 0.40 -15.78
N ASN A 100 -18.03 1.61 -15.26
CA ASN A 100 -17.87 2.81 -16.09
C ASN A 100 -16.78 3.78 -15.61
N TRP A 101 -15.71 3.28 -15.06
CA TRP A 101 -14.55 4.14 -14.87
C TRP A 101 -14.03 4.66 -16.21
N PRO A 102 -13.66 5.94 -16.29
CA PRO A 102 -12.92 6.42 -17.45
C PRO A 102 -11.77 5.46 -17.72
N LEU A 103 -11.60 5.10 -18.97
CA LEU A 103 -10.56 4.17 -19.41
C LEU A 103 -9.24 4.54 -18.77
N ARG A 104 -8.75 3.67 -17.89
CA ARG A 104 -7.45 3.88 -17.26
C ARG A 104 -6.38 3.46 -18.27
N GLU A 105 -5.64 4.43 -18.76
CA GLU A 105 -4.41 4.10 -19.43
C GLU A 105 -3.36 3.70 -18.39
N LYS A 106 -2.84 2.51 -18.54
CA LYS A 106 -1.74 2.02 -17.73
C LYS A 106 -0.43 2.20 -18.50
N ALA A 107 0.59 2.77 -17.85
CA ALA A 107 1.93 2.79 -18.42
C ALA A 107 2.45 1.37 -18.62
N LYS A 108 3.29 1.17 -19.64
CA LYS A 108 4.07 -0.06 -19.75
C LYS A 108 5.00 -0.17 -18.57
N THR A 109 5.04 -1.33 -17.95
CA THR A 109 5.91 -1.60 -16.81
C THR A 109 6.82 -2.78 -17.08
N TYR A 110 8.03 -2.71 -16.56
CA TYR A 110 8.92 -3.86 -16.44
C TYR A 110 8.69 -4.53 -15.10
N VAL A 111 8.75 -5.86 -15.10
CA VAL A 111 8.77 -6.68 -13.90
C VAL A 111 10.05 -7.50 -13.90
N GLU A 112 10.80 -7.37 -12.82
CA GLU A 112 12.10 -8.04 -12.66
C GLU A 112 12.20 -8.78 -11.33
N PRO A 113 13.09 -9.78 -11.24
CA PRO A 113 13.45 -10.34 -9.96
C PRO A 113 14.05 -9.27 -9.04
N TYR A 114 13.56 -9.22 -7.81
CA TYR A 114 14.09 -8.34 -6.77
C TYR A 114 14.85 -9.15 -5.72
N ARG A 115 16.06 -8.71 -5.42
CA ARG A 115 16.88 -9.31 -4.35
C ARG A 115 17.59 -8.22 -3.58
N MET A 116 17.42 -8.22 -2.26
CA MET A 116 18.13 -7.33 -1.36
C MET A 116 18.28 -7.95 0.03
N GLY A 117 19.50 -8.28 0.42
CA GLY A 117 19.75 -9.00 1.66
C GLY A 117 18.99 -10.33 1.72
N SER A 118 18.12 -10.49 2.70
CA SER A 118 17.25 -11.67 2.87
C SER A 118 15.98 -11.63 2.01
N LEU A 119 15.67 -10.50 1.38
CA LEU A 119 14.48 -10.34 0.55
C LEU A 119 14.64 -10.96 -0.83
N LYS A 120 13.59 -11.67 -1.25
CA LYS A 120 13.40 -12.18 -2.60
C LYS A 120 12.00 -11.84 -3.08
N GLY A 121 11.89 -11.32 -4.31
CA GLY A 121 10.58 -10.91 -4.82
C GLY A 121 10.65 -10.39 -6.24
N LEU A 122 9.72 -9.50 -6.54
CA LEU A 122 9.57 -8.82 -7.80
C LEU A 122 9.61 -7.31 -7.58
N ILE A 123 10.25 -6.61 -8.51
CA ILE A 123 10.13 -5.15 -8.63
C ILE A 123 9.43 -4.83 -9.94
N GLN A 124 8.44 -3.97 -9.86
CA GLN A 124 7.73 -3.37 -10.97
C GLN A 124 8.20 -1.92 -11.10
N TYR A 125 8.44 -1.46 -12.32
CA TYR A 125 8.81 -0.06 -12.59
C TYR A 125 8.36 0.37 -13.98
N ALA A 126 8.16 1.67 -14.19
CA ALA A 126 7.75 2.19 -15.50
C ALA A 126 8.81 1.94 -16.56
N ALA A 127 8.39 1.47 -17.75
CA ALA A 127 9.27 1.22 -18.88
C ALA A 127 9.76 2.52 -19.53
N ASP A 128 8.90 3.54 -19.51
CA ASP A 128 9.20 4.86 -20.04
C ASP A 128 9.16 5.90 -18.92
N SER A 129 9.86 7.01 -19.08
CA SER A 129 9.71 8.14 -18.18
C SER A 129 8.24 8.56 -18.17
N LEU A 130 7.61 8.46 -17.01
CA LEU A 130 6.24 8.91 -16.82
C LEU A 130 6.21 10.41 -17.06
N GLN A 131 5.72 10.83 -18.24
CA GLN A 131 5.54 12.24 -18.55
C GLN A 131 4.36 12.76 -17.72
N PRO A 132 4.48 13.90 -17.05
CA PRO A 132 3.35 14.53 -16.40
C PRO A 132 2.30 14.86 -17.46
N ARG A 133 1.15 14.21 -17.40
CA ARG A 133 0.02 14.59 -18.24
C ARG A 133 -0.71 15.76 -17.58
N LYS A 134 -1.20 16.67 -18.41
CA LYS A 134 -1.79 17.98 -18.01
C LYS A 134 -2.97 17.94 -17.05
N LEU A 135 -3.43 16.79 -16.62
CA LEU A 135 -4.66 16.68 -15.82
C LEU A 135 -4.41 15.74 -14.65
N THR A 136 -4.70 16.24 -13.46
CA THR A 136 -4.95 15.50 -12.22
C THR A 136 -3.81 15.40 -11.20
N PHE A 137 -4.23 15.35 -9.96
CA PHE A 137 -3.41 14.92 -8.82
C PHE A 137 -2.84 13.53 -9.09
N GLN A 138 -1.59 13.46 -9.47
CA GLN A 138 -0.96 12.19 -9.77
C GLN A 138 0.10 11.90 -8.72
N ASN A 139 -0.20 10.93 -7.88
CA ASN A 139 0.83 10.23 -7.16
C ASN A 139 1.56 9.34 -8.17
N TYR A 140 2.70 9.79 -8.67
CA TYR A 140 3.53 8.93 -9.51
C TYR A 140 4.17 7.86 -8.64
N VAL A 141 3.62 6.66 -8.69
CA VAL A 141 4.31 5.50 -8.19
C VAL A 141 5.30 5.08 -9.26
N ASN A 142 6.59 5.24 -8.97
CA ASN A 142 7.65 4.93 -9.92
C ASN A 142 8.05 3.46 -9.85
N GLN A 143 7.98 2.88 -8.66
CA GLN A 143 8.40 1.51 -8.40
C GLN A 143 7.51 0.87 -7.33
N VAL A 144 7.25 -0.42 -7.49
CA VAL A 144 6.59 -1.27 -6.49
C VAL A 144 7.42 -2.52 -6.28
N VAL A 145 7.60 -2.91 -5.04
CA VAL A 145 8.25 -4.18 -4.68
C VAL A 145 7.27 -5.03 -3.90
N ILE A 146 7.10 -6.26 -4.33
CA ILE A 146 6.51 -7.34 -3.53
C ILE A 146 7.62 -8.36 -3.24
N ALA A 147 7.82 -8.70 -1.98
CA ALA A 147 8.91 -9.59 -1.59
C ALA A 147 8.56 -10.44 -0.38
N VAL A 148 9.34 -11.49 -0.17
CA VAL A 148 9.30 -12.34 1.03
C VAL A 148 10.69 -12.38 1.67
N GLU A 149 10.71 -12.39 3.01
CA GLU A 149 11.93 -12.40 3.80
C GLU A 149 12.35 -13.85 4.16
N GLU A 150 13.66 -14.14 4.01
CA GLU A 150 14.32 -15.37 4.49
C GLU A 150 13.85 -16.72 3.90
N GLU A 151 12.99 -16.72 2.88
CA GLU A 151 12.49 -17.96 2.29
C GLU A 151 13.37 -18.49 1.14
N LYS A 152 13.49 -19.82 1.05
CA LYS A 152 14.35 -20.50 0.06
C LYS A 152 13.59 -20.83 -1.21
N ASN A 153 12.41 -21.42 -1.08
CA ASN A 153 11.60 -21.91 -2.19
C ASN A 153 10.56 -20.85 -2.56
N VAL A 154 10.96 -19.95 -3.43
CA VAL A 154 10.11 -18.85 -3.91
C VAL A 154 9.93 -18.98 -5.41
N SER A 155 8.69 -19.02 -5.86
CA SER A 155 8.31 -19.00 -7.26
C SER A 155 7.58 -17.71 -7.62
N TYR A 156 7.53 -17.35 -8.89
CA TYR A 156 7.08 -16.04 -9.34
C TYR A 156 6.10 -16.11 -10.49
N LEU A 157 5.12 -15.23 -10.49
CA LEU A 157 4.24 -14.90 -11.61
C LEU A 157 4.37 -13.41 -11.89
N PRO A 158 5.17 -13.02 -12.90
CA PRO A 158 5.51 -11.61 -13.14
C PRO A 158 4.32 -10.76 -13.53
N ALA A 159 3.41 -11.35 -14.31
CA ALA A 159 2.20 -10.64 -14.75
C ALA A 159 1.06 -11.62 -14.96
N TYR A 160 -0.12 -11.25 -14.49
CA TYR A 160 -1.38 -11.94 -14.76
C TYR A 160 -2.54 -10.94 -14.81
N ARG A 161 -3.63 -11.29 -15.46
CA ARG A 161 -4.77 -10.37 -15.71
C ARG A 161 -6.01 -10.70 -14.90
N SER A 162 -6.11 -11.90 -14.37
CA SER A 162 -7.25 -12.30 -13.54
C SER A 162 -6.80 -13.17 -12.37
N ASN A 163 -7.52 -13.05 -11.26
CA ASN A 163 -7.29 -13.90 -10.08
C ASN A 163 -7.47 -15.39 -10.41
N SER A 164 -8.35 -15.72 -11.36
CA SER A 164 -8.54 -17.11 -11.82
C SER A 164 -7.28 -17.66 -12.47
N GLU A 165 -6.61 -16.86 -13.32
CA GLU A 165 -5.35 -17.27 -13.97
C GLU A 165 -4.26 -17.58 -12.95
N ALA A 166 -4.07 -16.70 -11.97
CA ALA A 166 -3.08 -16.90 -10.92
C ALA A 166 -3.45 -18.09 -10.03
N TRP A 167 -4.72 -18.21 -9.67
CA TRP A 167 -5.20 -19.32 -8.84
C TRP A 167 -5.07 -20.66 -9.54
N ASP A 168 -5.39 -20.76 -10.82
CA ASP A 168 -5.30 -22.00 -11.59
C ASP A 168 -3.85 -22.50 -11.71
N GLN A 169 -2.88 -21.60 -11.77
CA GLN A 169 -1.47 -22.00 -11.70
C GLN A 169 -1.05 -22.44 -10.29
N PHE A 170 -1.44 -21.70 -9.28
CA PHE A 170 -1.02 -21.93 -7.89
C PHE A 170 -1.64 -23.16 -7.26
N ARG A 171 -2.94 -23.40 -7.46
CA ARG A 171 -3.73 -24.44 -6.76
C ARG A 171 -3.25 -25.86 -6.97
N ASN A 172 -2.57 -26.13 -8.08
CA ASN A 172 -2.18 -27.51 -8.44
C ASN A 172 -1.01 -28.03 -7.62
N ASN A 173 0.01 -27.18 -7.39
CA ASN A 173 1.23 -27.59 -6.71
C ASN A 173 1.79 -26.53 -5.74
N GLY A 174 1.07 -25.43 -5.51
CA GLY A 174 1.51 -24.36 -4.61
C GLY A 174 2.67 -23.51 -5.14
N GLU A 175 2.91 -23.52 -6.45
CA GLU A 175 4.01 -22.83 -7.11
C GLU A 175 3.56 -22.16 -8.40
N PHE A 176 4.27 -21.10 -8.80
CA PHE A 176 4.18 -20.51 -10.12
C PHE A 176 5.31 -21.05 -11.00
N THR A 177 5.00 -21.31 -12.25
CA THR A 177 5.93 -21.99 -13.19
C THR A 177 6.78 -21.03 -14.03
N SER A 178 6.60 -19.73 -13.86
CA SER A 178 7.34 -18.73 -14.66
C SER A 178 8.79 -18.65 -14.23
N SER A 179 9.69 -18.87 -15.16
CA SER A 179 11.13 -18.63 -14.96
C SER A 179 11.44 -17.16 -15.18
N LEU A 180 11.74 -16.44 -14.12
CA LEU A 180 12.20 -15.07 -14.17
C LEU A 180 13.72 -15.02 -14.42
N THR A 181 14.12 -15.19 -15.66
CA THR A 181 15.51 -14.98 -16.08
C THR A 181 15.73 -13.64 -16.77
N LYS A 182 14.63 -12.93 -17.11
CA LYS A 182 14.66 -11.66 -17.87
C LYS A 182 13.54 -10.75 -17.41
N ASN A 183 13.69 -9.45 -17.72
CA ASN A 183 12.66 -8.45 -17.56
C ASN A 183 11.42 -8.83 -18.36
N VAL A 184 10.29 -8.86 -17.72
CA VAL A 184 9.01 -9.04 -18.40
C VAL A 184 8.39 -7.67 -18.61
N LEU A 185 8.21 -7.29 -19.87
CA LEU A 185 7.47 -6.08 -20.22
C LEU A 185 5.97 -6.39 -20.21
N THR A 186 5.24 -5.69 -19.38
CA THR A 186 3.79 -5.75 -19.43
C THR A 186 3.26 -4.91 -20.58
N GLU A 187 2.38 -5.46 -21.39
CA GLU A 187 1.76 -4.71 -22.46
C GLU A 187 0.89 -3.58 -21.90
N GLN A 188 0.85 -2.47 -22.62
CA GLN A 188 -0.12 -1.43 -22.33
C GLN A 188 -1.52 -2.00 -22.57
N SER A 189 -2.28 -2.15 -21.52
CA SER A 189 -3.66 -2.66 -21.60
C SER A 189 -4.60 -1.79 -20.78
N GLN A 190 -5.85 -1.76 -21.17
CA GLN A 190 -6.91 -1.08 -20.40
C GLN A 190 -7.25 -1.81 -19.10
N THR A 191 -6.74 -3.01 -18.93
CA THR A 191 -6.92 -3.82 -17.71
C THR A 191 -5.67 -3.78 -16.87
N SER A 192 -5.85 -3.62 -15.56
CA SER A 192 -4.77 -3.76 -14.61
C SER A 192 -4.14 -5.16 -14.72
N SER A 193 -2.83 -5.21 -14.63
CA SER A 193 -2.09 -6.46 -14.40
C SER A 193 -1.68 -6.53 -12.94
N ALA A 194 -1.40 -7.73 -12.47
CA ALA A 194 -0.88 -7.96 -11.13
C ALA A 194 0.34 -8.87 -11.21
N SER A 195 1.18 -8.81 -10.19
CA SER A 195 2.29 -9.75 -10.01
C SER A 195 2.06 -10.57 -8.76
N ALA A 196 2.59 -11.79 -8.74
CA ALA A 196 2.52 -12.65 -7.58
C ALA A 196 3.84 -13.38 -7.31
N LEU A 197 4.04 -13.74 -6.07
CA LEU A 197 5.05 -14.69 -5.64
C LEU A 197 4.44 -15.75 -4.75
N ALA A 198 5.00 -16.96 -4.73
CA ALA A 198 4.56 -18.01 -3.86
C ALA A 198 5.74 -18.60 -3.10
N VAL A 199 5.47 -18.99 -1.87
CA VAL A 199 6.41 -19.67 -0.97
C VAL A 199 5.86 -21.04 -0.64
N LYS A 200 6.70 -22.06 -0.78
CA LYS A 200 6.41 -23.43 -0.41
C LYS A 200 7.28 -23.85 0.76
N THR A 201 6.69 -24.44 1.77
CA THR A 201 7.38 -24.73 3.01
C THR A 201 6.89 -26.02 3.68
N GLN A 202 7.81 -26.71 4.33
CA GLN A 202 7.49 -27.86 5.18
C GLN A 202 7.15 -27.38 6.59
N LEU A 203 6.08 -27.90 7.15
CA LEU A 203 5.62 -27.64 8.51
C LEU A 203 5.63 -28.96 9.30
N LYS A 204 6.02 -28.88 10.55
CA LYS A 204 5.91 -29.95 11.53
C LYS A 204 4.69 -29.80 12.40
N ALA A 205 4.09 -30.88 12.82
CA ALA A 205 2.94 -30.92 13.71
C ALA A 205 3.19 -30.06 14.97
N GLY A 206 2.28 -29.16 15.29
CA GLY A 206 2.37 -28.23 16.43
C GLY A 206 3.40 -27.10 16.30
N GLN A 207 4.17 -27.09 15.21
CA GLN A 207 5.14 -26.02 14.99
C GLN A 207 4.46 -24.77 14.38
N LYS A 208 4.79 -23.63 14.95
CA LYS A 208 4.46 -22.32 14.37
C LYS A 208 5.58 -21.90 13.42
N LYS A 209 5.24 -21.57 12.18
CA LYS A 209 6.13 -20.92 11.23
C LYS A 209 5.55 -19.56 10.80
N THR A 210 6.36 -18.53 10.83
CA THR A 210 5.99 -17.19 10.35
C THR A 210 6.65 -16.93 9.00
N ILE A 211 5.85 -16.62 8.00
CA ILE A 211 6.31 -16.17 6.67
C ILE A 211 6.02 -14.68 6.57
N ARG A 212 7.01 -13.88 6.16
CA ARG A 212 6.90 -12.42 6.09
C ARG A 212 6.97 -11.93 4.67
N PHE A 213 5.86 -11.37 4.21
CA PHE A 213 5.80 -10.64 2.94
C PHE A 213 5.93 -9.14 3.19
N MET A 214 6.41 -8.44 2.18
CA MET A 214 6.53 -6.99 2.16
C MET A 214 5.94 -6.45 0.87
N LEU A 215 5.16 -5.39 1.00
CA LEU A 215 4.78 -4.48 -0.07
C LEU A 215 5.48 -3.15 0.18
N ALA A 216 6.23 -2.66 -0.80
CA ALA A 216 6.82 -1.34 -0.75
C ALA A 216 6.58 -0.60 -2.07
N TRP A 217 6.36 0.71 -1.99
CA TRP A 217 6.25 1.54 -3.19
C TRP A 217 7.10 2.80 -3.04
N TYR A 218 7.66 3.24 -4.16
CA TYR A 218 8.48 4.44 -4.22
C TYR A 218 7.83 5.46 -5.15
N ALA A 219 7.30 6.51 -4.57
CA ALA A 219 6.61 7.58 -5.25
C ALA A 219 7.01 8.92 -4.59
N PRO A 220 8.28 9.35 -4.78
CA PRO A 220 8.80 10.52 -4.08
C PRO A 220 8.19 11.82 -4.61
N GLU A 221 7.75 11.84 -5.86
CA GLU A 221 7.28 13.02 -6.54
C GLU A 221 5.76 13.15 -6.42
N LEU A 222 5.31 14.36 -6.16
CA LEU A 222 3.92 14.77 -6.26
C LEU A 222 3.87 15.94 -7.22
N GLN A 223 3.34 15.72 -8.41
CA GLN A 223 3.15 16.79 -9.38
C GLN A 223 1.68 17.23 -9.38
N ILE A 224 1.47 18.52 -9.28
CA ILE A 224 0.16 19.16 -9.35
C ILE A 224 0.18 20.13 -10.53
N ASP A 225 -0.50 19.78 -11.61
CA ASP A 225 -0.70 20.70 -12.72
C ASP A 225 -2.01 21.49 -12.49
N ALA A 226 -1.86 22.71 -12.01
CA ALA A 226 -3.00 23.57 -11.72
C ALA A 226 -3.60 24.21 -12.97
N ALA A 227 -2.89 24.23 -14.11
CA ALA A 227 -3.45 24.76 -15.36
C ALA A 227 -4.62 23.91 -15.89
N ALA A 228 -4.78 22.72 -15.36
CA ALA A 228 -5.82 21.78 -15.72
C ALA A 228 -7.06 21.80 -14.81
N LEU A 229 -7.05 22.56 -13.74
CA LEU A 229 -8.19 22.67 -12.84
C LEU A 229 -9.08 23.84 -13.25
N PRO A 230 -10.32 23.63 -13.73
CA PRO A 230 -11.19 24.66 -14.27
C PRO A 230 -11.77 25.61 -13.20
N ILE A 231 -11.52 25.37 -11.94
CA ILE A 231 -12.04 26.19 -10.83
C ILE A 231 -10.87 26.73 -10.06
N GLY A 232 -10.83 28.06 -9.88
CA GLY A 232 -9.84 28.83 -9.14
C GLY A 232 -9.20 28.06 -7.99
N SER A 233 -8.22 27.27 -8.34
CA SER A 233 -7.58 26.36 -7.42
C SER A 233 -6.67 27.17 -6.51
N TYR A 234 -6.89 27.07 -5.24
CA TYR A 234 -6.03 27.61 -4.20
C TYR A 234 -4.69 26.86 -4.06
N TRP A 235 -4.34 26.07 -5.06
CA TRP A 235 -3.08 25.36 -5.08
C TRP A 235 -1.97 26.25 -5.63
N PRO A 236 -0.80 26.26 -5.03
CA PRO A 236 0.35 26.90 -5.65
C PRO A 236 0.69 26.14 -6.94
N CYS A 237 0.30 26.75 -8.06
CA CYS A 237 0.47 26.20 -9.39
C CYS A 237 1.93 25.98 -9.74
N GLY A 238 2.27 24.84 -10.29
CA GLY A 238 3.57 24.58 -10.88
C GLY A 238 4.70 24.30 -9.88
N ALA A 239 4.40 24.03 -8.63
CA ALA A 239 5.40 23.57 -7.68
C ALA A 239 5.47 22.03 -7.67
N ASP A 240 6.66 21.48 -7.84
CA ASP A 240 6.93 20.07 -7.58
C ASP A 240 6.91 19.85 -6.07
N TYR A 241 5.93 19.07 -5.59
CA TYR A 241 5.87 18.69 -4.19
C TYR A 241 6.40 17.26 -4.03
N ASN A 242 7.66 17.13 -3.68
CA ASN A 242 8.18 15.85 -3.27
C ASN A 242 7.58 15.45 -1.92
N LYS A 243 7.39 14.18 -1.70
CA LYS A 243 6.94 13.65 -0.40
C LYS A 243 8.06 13.70 0.62
N TYR A 244 7.70 13.87 1.88
CA TYR A 244 8.64 14.12 2.98
C TYR A 244 9.68 13.01 3.15
N TYR A 245 9.32 11.73 2.94
CA TYR A 245 10.26 10.62 3.06
C TYR A 245 11.44 10.70 2.08
N HIS A 246 11.30 11.48 1.00
CA HIS A 246 12.39 11.74 0.06
C HIS A 246 13.55 12.55 0.69
N ASN A 247 13.31 13.21 1.83
CA ASN A 247 14.40 13.82 2.61
C ASN A 247 15.34 12.76 3.20
N TYR A 248 14.90 11.52 3.34
CA TYR A 248 15.66 10.44 3.96
C TYR A 248 16.12 9.38 2.97
N PHE A 249 15.35 9.17 1.89
CA PHE A 249 15.56 8.07 0.96
C PHE A 249 15.52 8.57 -0.47
N ASN A 250 16.60 8.35 -1.19
CA ASN A 250 16.75 8.77 -2.59
C ASN A 250 16.49 7.63 -3.60
N SER A 251 16.14 6.45 -3.12
CA SER A 251 15.84 5.29 -3.95
C SER A 251 15.01 4.26 -3.21
N MET A 252 14.31 3.40 -3.98
CA MET A 252 13.62 2.22 -3.45
C MET A 252 14.55 1.38 -2.57
N ASN A 253 15.75 1.10 -3.05
CA ASN A 253 16.69 0.24 -2.33
C ASN A 253 17.15 0.84 -0.99
N SER A 254 17.42 2.14 -0.93
CA SER A 254 17.79 2.79 0.33
C SER A 254 16.65 2.75 1.36
N MET A 255 15.43 2.93 0.89
CA MET A 255 14.21 2.88 1.70
C MET A 255 13.92 1.48 2.21
N VAL A 256 13.93 0.48 1.32
CA VAL A 256 13.66 -0.92 1.69
C VAL A 256 14.75 -1.45 2.63
N SER A 257 16.03 -1.14 2.37
CA SER A 257 17.13 -1.53 3.26
C SER A 257 16.91 -0.99 4.68
N TYR A 258 16.52 0.27 4.80
CA TYR A 258 16.21 0.87 6.08
C TYR A 258 15.01 0.19 6.76
N ALA A 259 13.93 -0.04 6.02
CA ALA A 259 12.72 -0.68 6.52
C ALA A 259 13.00 -2.09 7.07
N VAL A 260 13.75 -2.91 6.34
CA VAL A 260 14.15 -4.27 6.76
C VAL A 260 15.00 -4.21 8.02
N SER A 261 16.05 -3.39 8.03
CA SER A 261 16.98 -3.29 9.16
C SER A 261 16.33 -2.78 10.44
N ASN A 262 15.24 -2.02 10.33
CA ASN A 262 14.56 -1.41 11.47
C ASN A 262 13.17 -2.03 11.75
N ARG A 263 12.75 -3.05 11.00
CA ARG A 263 11.40 -3.62 11.06
C ARG A 263 10.95 -3.93 12.49
N ALA A 264 11.74 -4.71 13.22
CA ALA A 264 11.38 -5.14 14.58
C ALA A 264 11.22 -3.96 15.55
N ARG A 265 12.08 -2.95 15.44
CA ARG A 265 11.99 -1.72 16.24
C ARG A 265 10.74 -0.93 15.87
N ILE A 266 10.50 -0.72 14.59
CA ILE A 266 9.34 0.04 14.08
C ILE A 266 8.05 -0.65 14.49
N ALA A 267 7.93 -1.97 14.29
CA ALA A 267 6.75 -2.74 14.68
C ALA A 267 6.46 -2.61 16.19
N ARG A 268 7.50 -2.76 17.05
CA ARG A 268 7.36 -2.59 18.47
C ARG A 268 6.90 -1.18 18.85
N GLN A 269 7.56 -0.15 18.36
CA GLN A 269 7.22 1.24 18.68
C GLN A 269 5.84 1.65 18.14
N THR A 270 5.40 1.05 17.03
CA THR A 270 4.05 1.25 16.50
C THR A 270 2.97 0.73 17.46
N THR A 271 3.23 -0.36 18.17
CA THR A 271 2.27 -0.91 19.16
C THR A 271 2.41 -0.28 20.54
N GLU A 272 3.60 0.14 20.93
CA GLU A 272 3.87 0.73 22.25
C GLU A 272 3.02 1.96 22.57
N TRP A 273 2.77 2.84 21.60
CA TRP A 273 1.92 4.01 21.84
C TRP A 273 0.43 3.67 22.03
N GLN A 274 -0.01 2.51 21.56
CA GLN A 274 -1.39 2.04 21.72
C GLN A 274 -1.65 1.52 23.14
N ILE A 275 -0.62 0.99 23.81
CA ILE A 275 -0.72 0.35 25.13
C ILE A 275 -1.39 1.26 26.18
N PRO A 276 -0.97 2.52 26.39
CA PRO A 276 -1.62 3.39 27.38
C PRO A 276 -3.10 3.63 27.12
N VAL A 277 -3.51 3.65 25.84
CA VAL A 277 -4.93 3.78 25.48
C VAL A 277 -5.68 2.49 25.81
N LEU A 278 -5.14 1.34 25.44
CA LEU A 278 -5.75 0.04 25.64
C LEU A 278 -5.87 -0.34 27.13
N GLU A 279 -4.89 0.05 27.94
CA GLU A 279 -4.86 -0.20 29.39
C GLU A 279 -5.62 0.85 30.22
N SER A 280 -6.10 1.93 29.59
CA SER A 280 -6.87 2.96 30.28
C SER A 280 -8.21 2.43 30.79
N SER A 281 -8.84 3.16 31.72
CA SER A 281 -10.19 2.87 32.23
C SER A 281 -11.33 3.26 31.29
N LEU A 282 -11.01 3.73 30.07
CA LEU A 282 -12.01 4.10 29.07
C LEU A 282 -12.79 2.88 28.58
N PRO A 283 -14.05 3.04 28.16
CA PRO A 283 -14.81 1.96 27.52
C PRO A 283 -14.09 1.44 26.26
N ASP A 284 -14.16 0.14 26.00
CA ASP A 284 -13.43 -0.48 24.89
C ASP A 284 -13.76 0.13 23.53
N TRP A 285 -15.04 0.42 23.26
CA TRP A 285 -15.43 1.07 22.01
C TRP A 285 -14.74 2.43 21.80
N TYR A 286 -14.48 3.16 22.90
CA TYR A 286 -13.83 4.47 22.82
C TYR A 286 -12.32 4.34 22.65
N LYS A 287 -11.68 3.35 23.30
CA LYS A 287 -10.27 3.00 23.07
C LYS A 287 -10.01 2.69 21.59
N PHE A 288 -10.83 1.82 21.01
CA PHE A 288 -10.74 1.47 19.60
C PHE A 288 -10.98 2.69 18.69
N LYS A 289 -11.94 3.53 19.01
CA LYS A 289 -12.19 4.76 18.26
C LYS A 289 -11.00 5.70 18.31
N LEU A 290 -10.40 5.92 19.48
CA LEU A 290 -9.22 6.78 19.63
C LEU A 290 -8.05 6.31 18.78
N ILE A 291 -7.74 5.01 18.81
CA ILE A 291 -6.63 4.44 18.02
C ILE A 291 -6.95 4.52 16.53
N ASN A 292 -8.14 4.08 16.13
CA ASN A 292 -8.48 3.98 14.72
C ASN A 292 -8.76 5.34 14.06
N SER A 293 -9.05 6.40 14.81
CA SER A 293 -9.16 7.75 14.25
C SER A 293 -7.89 8.24 13.55
N GLY A 294 -6.76 7.62 13.87
CA GLY A 294 -5.48 7.93 13.24
C GLY A 294 -5.35 7.55 11.77
N TYR A 295 -6.30 6.77 11.22
CA TYR A 295 -6.22 6.30 9.84
C TYR A 295 -6.09 7.43 8.80
N VAL A 296 -6.62 8.62 9.10
CA VAL A 296 -6.56 9.80 8.22
C VAL A 296 -5.13 10.22 7.88
N ILE A 297 -4.16 9.89 8.73
CA ILE A 297 -2.74 10.16 8.46
C ILE A 297 -2.29 9.45 7.18
N TYR A 298 -2.74 8.24 6.93
CA TYR A 298 -2.31 7.47 5.75
C TYR A 298 -3.25 7.58 4.56
N THR A 299 -4.53 7.83 4.79
CA THR A 299 -5.51 7.85 3.71
C THR A 299 -5.72 9.23 3.09
N ASN A 300 -5.61 10.28 3.90
CA ASN A 300 -6.04 11.62 3.50
C ASN A 300 -4.92 12.67 3.55
N MET A 301 -3.74 12.32 4.09
CA MET A 301 -2.65 13.28 4.19
C MET A 301 -1.61 13.17 3.12
N VAL A 302 -1.09 14.34 2.76
CA VAL A 302 0.19 14.48 2.08
C VAL A 302 1.09 15.35 2.94
N LEU A 303 2.26 14.82 3.28
CA LEU A 303 3.33 15.57 3.90
C LEU A 303 4.39 15.87 2.84
N THR A 304 4.58 17.15 2.55
CA THR A 304 5.53 17.60 1.52
C THR A 304 6.96 17.58 2.03
N LYS A 305 7.91 17.60 1.11
CA LYS A 305 9.35 17.68 1.43
C LYS A 305 9.70 18.91 2.27
N GLY A 306 9.00 20.00 2.06
CA GLY A 306 9.15 21.26 2.82
C GLY A 306 8.55 21.21 4.23
N GLY A 307 7.76 20.19 4.55
CA GLY A 307 7.10 20.07 5.86
C GLY A 307 5.67 20.62 5.88
N ASP A 308 5.08 20.96 4.72
CA ASP A 308 3.69 21.37 4.66
C ASP A 308 2.77 20.14 4.73
N VAL A 309 1.72 20.27 5.52
CA VAL A 309 0.69 19.23 5.67
C VAL A 309 -0.54 19.61 4.86
N MET A 310 -0.89 18.76 3.93
CA MET A 310 -2.12 18.86 3.16
C MET A 310 -3.07 17.73 3.52
N VAL A 311 -4.33 18.05 3.76
CA VAL A 311 -5.39 17.06 4.04
C VAL A 311 -6.35 17.05 2.86
N ASN A 312 -6.49 15.92 2.22
CA ASN A 312 -7.41 15.72 1.10
C ASN A 312 -8.79 15.31 1.62
N GLU A 313 -9.83 15.79 0.97
CA GLU A 313 -11.22 15.43 1.26
C GLU A 313 -11.60 14.05 0.69
N GLY A 314 -10.76 13.03 0.94
CA GLY A 314 -11.01 11.67 0.50
C GLY A 314 -11.00 11.47 -1.01
N ALA A 315 -11.70 10.45 -1.48
CA ALA A 315 -11.77 10.06 -2.90
C ALA A 315 -12.57 11.05 -3.79
N MET A 316 -13.10 12.10 -3.21
CA MET A 316 -14.06 13.01 -3.83
C MET A 316 -13.46 14.18 -4.61
N GLY A 317 -12.29 14.03 -5.14
CA GLY A 317 -11.83 14.97 -6.13
C GLY A 317 -10.76 15.94 -5.70
N GLY A 318 -10.00 15.59 -4.70
CA GLY A 318 -8.73 16.26 -4.50
C GLY A 318 -8.80 17.68 -3.97
N PHE A 319 -9.86 18.04 -3.26
CA PHE A 319 -9.85 19.27 -2.48
C PHE A 319 -8.90 19.09 -1.30
N ALA A 320 -7.84 19.88 -1.26
CA ALA A 320 -6.93 19.88 -0.14
C ALA A 320 -7.18 21.09 0.74
N GLY A 321 -7.07 20.86 2.05
CA GLY A 321 -7.14 21.93 3.02
C GLY A 321 -8.55 22.43 3.33
N THR A 322 -9.58 21.63 3.05
CA THR A 322 -10.96 21.90 3.52
C THR A 322 -10.95 22.05 5.04
N MET A 323 -11.55 23.12 5.55
CA MET A 323 -11.42 23.50 6.97
C MET A 323 -11.96 22.44 7.93
N ASP A 324 -13.09 21.81 7.62
CA ASP A 324 -13.68 20.75 8.43
C ASP A 324 -12.78 19.49 8.51
N GLN A 325 -12.14 19.12 7.42
CA GLN A 325 -11.16 18.04 7.40
C GLN A 325 -9.91 18.40 8.22
N ARG A 326 -9.47 19.63 8.15
CA ARG A 326 -8.35 20.12 8.95
C ARG A 326 -8.69 20.11 10.44
N LEU A 327 -9.85 20.60 10.83
CA LEU A 327 -10.28 20.64 12.24
C LEU A 327 -10.38 19.24 12.84
N SER A 328 -10.78 18.23 12.07
CA SER A 328 -10.90 16.85 12.57
C SER A 328 -9.56 16.13 12.67
N SER A 329 -8.60 16.44 11.80
CA SER A 329 -7.33 15.73 11.70
C SER A 329 -6.16 16.41 12.41
N HIS A 330 -6.14 17.75 12.49
CA HIS A 330 -5.05 18.50 13.11
C HIS A 330 -4.73 18.12 14.56
N PRO A 331 -5.70 17.90 15.46
CA PRO A 331 -5.38 17.48 16.83
C PRO A 331 -4.59 16.19 16.89
N PHE A 332 -4.86 15.25 15.96
CA PHE A 332 -4.12 14.00 15.87
C PHE A 332 -2.68 14.25 15.41
N TYR A 333 -2.48 15.12 14.41
CA TYR A 333 -1.14 15.48 13.94
C TYR A 333 -0.31 16.17 14.99
N GLN A 334 -0.89 17.16 15.64
CA GLN A 334 -0.21 17.87 16.72
C GLN A 334 0.23 16.93 17.83
N LYS A 335 -0.58 15.92 18.12
CA LYS A 335 -0.24 14.92 19.14
C LYS A 335 0.92 14.02 18.72
N PHE A 336 0.97 13.60 17.45
CA PHE A 336 1.98 12.67 16.96
C PHE A 336 3.24 13.35 16.43
N PHE A 337 3.14 14.60 15.92
CA PHE A 337 4.24 15.23 15.19
C PHE A 337 4.40 16.73 15.51
N SER A 338 4.09 17.16 16.72
CA SER A 338 3.93 18.56 17.13
C SER A 338 5.11 19.50 16.87
N GLU A 339 6.27 19.02 16.56
CA GLU A 339 7.49 19.84 16.55
C GLU A 339 7.97 20.29 15.17
N ARG A 340 7.32 19.90 14.07
CA ARG A 340 7.94 20.02 12.73
C ARG A 340 7.07 20.52 11.59
N PHE A 341 5.80 20.78 11.78
CA PHE A 341 4.94 21.08 10.63
C PHE A 341 4.33 22.47 10.71
N ASN A 342 4.46 23.20 9.61
CA ASN A 342 3.65 24.39 9.33
C ASN A 342 2.22 23.90 9.04
N LEU A 343 1.35 24.02 10.01
CA LEU A 343 -0.06 23.66 9.91
C LEU A 343 -0.87 24.81 9.30
#